data_0a3f71f447df1bd51e01a24fd87758bf
#
_entry.id   0a3f71f447df1bd51e01a24fd87758bf
#
_cell.length_a   1.000
_cell.length_b   1.000
_cell.length_c   1.000
_cell.angle_alpha   90.00
_cell.angle_beta   90.00
_cell.angle_gamma   90.00
#
_symmetry.space_group_name_H-M   'P 1'
#
loop_
_entity.id
_entity.type
_entity.pdbx_description
1 polymer ?
#
loop_
_entity_poly.entity_id
_entity_poly.type
_entity_poly.pdbx_seq_one_letter_code
_entity_poly.pdbx_strand_id
1 'polypeptide(L)'
;MDRSQKESLIVELQNSLKTAKTVIVAHQDGLTVAESTELRDKMRESDSAYKIVKNRLAVRALKGTKFEVLSKLFLGPTAIAFSEDMVAPAKVAHAFSKENPKLTIIGGCHDGNELTLDEINNLANLPSLDELRGKIVGILSSPGRNIACILQASAVKIANVFKACLLYTSDAADE
;
A
#
# COMPACT_ATOMS: atom_id res chain seq x y z
N MET A 1 -18.65 -9.90 27.27
CA MET A 1 -18.02 -10.96 26.45
C MET A 1 -17.75 -12.15 27.33
N ASP A 2 -18.39 -13.27 27.03
CA ASP A 2 -18.22 -14.50 27.77
C ASP A 2 -16.90 -15.19 27.47
N ARG A 3 -16.50 -16.17 28.27
CA ARG A 3 -15.23 -16.88 28.11
C ARG A 3 -15.16 -17.63 26.76
N SER A 4 -16.25 -18.27 26.36
CA SER A 4 -16.38 -18.96 25.08
C SER A 4 -16.21 -18.03 23.88
N GLN A 5 -16.81 -16.83 23.94
CA GLN A 5 -16.65 -15.81 22.90
C GLN A 5 -15.22 -15.29 22.75
N LYS A 6 -14.47 -15.22 23.87
CA LYS A 6 -13.06 -14.82 23.82
C LYS A 6 -12.19 -15.92 23.19
N GLU A 7 -12.48 -17.17 23.51
CA GLU A 7 -11.78 -18.33 22.94
C GLU A 7 -12.05 -18.45 21.43
N SER A 8 -13.30 -18.29 20.98
CA SER A 8 -13.65 -18.30 19.55
C SER A 8 -12.96 -17.18 18.78
N LEU A 9 -12.90 -15.95 19.34
CA LEU A 9 -12.19 -14.82 18.72
C LEU A 9 -10.68 -15.07 18.61
N ILE A 10 -10.05 -15.70 19.59
CA ILE A 10 -8.63 -16.05 19.53
C ILE A 10 -8.38 -17.04 18.39
N VAL A 11 -9.21 -18.08 18.26
CA VAL A 11 -9.09 -19.09 17.20
C VAL A 11 -9.30 -18.45 15.82
N GLU A 12 -10.30 -17.59 15.69
CA GLU A 12 -10.57 -16.87 14.44
C GLU A 12 -9.39 -15.97 14.04
N LEU A 13 -8.83 -15.21 14.99
CA LEU A 13 -7.65 -14.37 14.76
C LEU A 13 -6.43 -15.20 14.42
N GLN A 14 -6.19 -16.31 15.11
CA GLN A 14 -5.08 -17.20 14.79
C GLN A 14 -5.17 -17.76 13.38
N ASN A 15 -6.37 -18.16 12.93
CA ASN A 15 -6.58 -18.66 11.59
C ASN A 15 -6.35 -17.56 10.54
N SER A 16 -6.86 -16.35 10.79
CA SER A 16 -6.64 -15.20 9.90
C SER A 16 -5.16 -14.79 9.84
N LEU A 17 -4.44 -14.85 10.95
CA LEU A 17 -3.00 -14.54 11.01
C LEU A 17 -2.12 -15.62 10.37
N LYS A 18 -2.57 -16.87 10.28
CA LYS A 18 -1.82 -17.93 9.57
C LYS A 18 -1.81 -17.72 8.06
N THR A 19 -2.88 -17.18 7.49
CA THR A 19 -2.98 -16.86 6.06
C THR A 19 -2.33 -15.52 5.73
N ALA A 20 -2.30 -14.59 6.68
CA ALA A 20 -1.70 -13.28 6.49
C ALA A 20 -0.17 -13.35 6.36
N LYS A 21 0.39 -12.57 5.43
CA LYS A 21 1.84 -12.36 5.27
C LYS A 21 2.29 -11.07 5.95
N THR A 22 1.42 -10.07 5.98
CA THR A 22 1.73 -8.76 6.55
C THR A 22 0.71 -8.38 7.61
N VAL A 23 1.20 -7.86 8.72
CA VAL A 23 0.41 -7.36 9.84
C VAL A 23 0.91 -5.97 10.21
N ILE A 24 0.02 -5.00 10.24
CA ILE A 24 0.32 -3.62 10.66
C ILE A 24 -0.47 -3.31 11.92
N VAL A 25 0.18 -2.69 12.88
CA VAL A 25 -0.41 -2.24 14.14
C VAL A 25 -0.50 -0.73 14.11
N ALA A 26 -1.70 -0.21 14.35
CA ALA A 26 -1.96 1.21 14.41
C ALA A 26 -2.67 1.58 15.71
N HIS A 27 -2.40 2.77 16.25
CA HIS A 27 -3.19 3.39 17.30
C HIS A 27 -4.41 4.09 16.70
N GLN A 28 -5.53 3.92 17.38
CA GLN A 28 -6.80 4.52 17.00
C GLN A 28 -7.28 5.41 18.18
N ASP A 29 -6.99 6.71 18.09
CA ASP A 29 -7.38 7.66 19.12
C ASP A 29 -8.59 8.50 18.68
N GLY A 30 -9.78 8.07 19.11
CA GLY A 30 -11.01 8.86 18.94
C GLY A 30 -11.53 8.96 17.48
N LEU A 31 -11.36 7.91 16.67
CA LEU A 31 -12.04 7.79 15.39
C LEU A 31 -13.55 7.74 15.55
N THR A 32 -14.28 8.50 14.74
CA THR A 32 -15.74 8.43 14.66
C THR A 32 -16.19 7.12 14.00
N VAL A 33 -17.46 6.76 14.20
CA VAL A 33 -18.03 5.56 13.57
C VAL A 33 -17.99 5.65 12.05
N ALA A 34 -18.25 6.84 11.49
CA ALA A 34 -18.18 7.08 10.05
C ALA A 34 -16.75 6.86 9.51
N GLU A 35 -15.74 7.49 10.11
CA GLU A 35 -14.33 7.35 9.75
C GLU A 35 -13.86 5.88 9.87
N SER A 36 -14.29 5.18 10.92
CA SER A 36 -13.95 3.77 11.11
C SER A 36 -14.61 2.85 10.07
N THR A 37 -15.81 3.19 9.60
CA THR A 37 -16.48 2.43 8.54
C THR A 37 -15.79 2.67 7.19
N GLU A 38 -15.49 3.91 6.87
CA GLU A 38 -14.75 4.28 5.66
C GLU A 38 -13.39 3.57 5.59
N LEU A 39 -12.64 3.55 6.71
CA LEU A 39 -11.36 2.82 6.76
C LEU A 39 -11.55 1.33 6.50
N ARG A 40 -12.58 0.70 7.07
CA ARG A 40 -12.87 -0.72 6.84
C ARG A 40 -13.23 -1.00 5.39
N ASP A 41 -14.00 -0.13 4.77
CA ASP A 41 -14.40 -0.29 3.37
C ASP A 41 -13.18 -0.11 2.44
N LYS A 42 -12.37 0.92 2.61
CA LYS A 42 -11.09 1.09 1.90
C LYS A 42 -10.13 -0.11 2.07
N MET A 43 -10.09 -0.69 3.28
CA MET A 43 -9.28 -1.89 3.55
C MET A 43 -9.85 -3.11 2.83
N ARG A 44 -11.18 -3.31 2.80
CA ARG A 44 -11.82 -4.43 2.09
C ARG A 44 -11.63 -4.34 0.58
N GLU A 45 -11.71 -3.14 0.00
CA GLU A 45 -11.43 -2.92 -1.43
C GLU A 45 -10.01 -3.34 -1.83
N SER A 46 -9.10 -3.34 -0.87
CA SER A 46 -7.68 -3.72 -1.06
C SER A 46 -7.37 -5.13 -0.53
N ASP A 47 -8.35 -6.01 -0.40
CA ASP A 47 -8.21 -7.37 0.14
C ASP A 47 -7.47 -7.41 1.50
N SER A 48 -7.66 -6.38 2.30
CA SER A 48 -7.08 -6.26 3.63
C SER A 48 -8.15 -6.29 4.70
N ALA A 49 -7.90 -6.98 5.78
CA ALA A 49 -8.82 -7.02 6.91
C ALA A 49 -8.35 -6.07 8.02
N TYR A 50 -9.28 -5.28 8.55
CA TYR A 50 -9.04 -4.38 9.68
C TYR A 50 -9.90 -4.79 10.87
N LYS A 51 -9.26 -5.14 11.99
CA LYS A 51 -9.93 -5.55 13.23
C LYS A 51 -9.40 -4.79 14.44
N ILE A 52 -10.31 -4.29 15.24
CA ILE A 52 -10.01 -3.70 16.56
C ILE A 52 -10.15 -4.82 17.61
N VAL A 53 -9.09 -5.12 18.29
CA VAL A 53 -9.04 -6.26 19.23
C VAL A 53 -8.50 -5.80 20.59
N LYS A 54 -8.99 -6.42 21.64
CA LYS A 54 -8.40 -6.20 22.97
C LYS A 54 -6.95 -6.73 23.01
N ASN A 55 -6.01 -5.89 23.42
CA ASN A 55 -4.57 -6.18 23.40
C ASN A 55 -4.22 -7.54 24.03
N ARG A 56 -4.83 -7.88 25.17
CA ARG A 56 -4.60 -9.18 25.82
C ARG A 56 -5.01 -10.39 24.97
N LEU A 57 -6.05 -10.25 24.13
CA LEU A 57 -6.50 -11.30 23.24
C LEU A 57 -5.60 -11.37 22.00
N ALA A 58 -5.20 -10.20 21.45
CA ALA A 58 -4.26 -10.11 20.36
C ALA A 58 -2.92 -10.76 20.70
N VAL A 59 -2.32 -10.41 21.83
CA VAL A 59 -1.06 -11.01 22.29
C VAL A 59 -1.17 -12.53 22.48
N ARG A 60 -2.33 -13.04 22.96
CA ARG A 60 -2.54 -14.49 23.04
C ARG A 60 -2.68 -15.16 21.66
N ALA A 61 -3.32 -14.49 20.72
CA ALA A 61 -3.47 -14.98 19.35
C ALA A 61 -2.12 -14.98 18.58
N LEU A 62 -1.23 -14.02 18.86
CA LEU A 62 0.09 -13.92 18.26
C LEU A 62 1.08 -14.96 18.77
N LYS A 63 0.90 -15.48 20.01
CA LYS A 63 1.76 -16.53 20.55
C LYS A 63 1.72 -17.77 19.67
N GLY A 64 2.89 -18.23 19.27
CA GLY A 64 3.04 -19.38 18.37
C GLY A 64 2.82 -19.08 16.89
N THR A 65 2.72 -17.80 16.53
CA THR A 65 2.71 -17.35 15.12
C THR A 65 4.01 -16.61 14.78
N LYS A 66 4.29 -16.42 13.49
CA LYS A 66 5.46 -15.65 13.00
C LYS A 66 5.47 -14.19 13.49
N PHE A 67 4.35 -13.70 14.00
CA PHE A 67 4.13 -12.30 14.38
C PHE A 67 4.29 -12.04 15.89
N GLU A 68 4.87 -12.97 16.63
CA GLU A 68 5.06 -12.84 18.10
C GLU A 68 5.88 -11.61 18.50
N VAL A 69 6.75 -11.16 17.61
CA VAL A 69 7.60 -9.98 17.77
C VAL A 69 6.78 -8.71 17.99
N LEU A 70 5.59 -8.61 17.36
CA LEU A 70 4.66 -7.49 17.52
C LEU A 70 4.06 -7.37 18.92
N SER A 71 4.20 -8.37 19.79
CA SER A 71 3.59 -8.37 21.13
C SER A 71 3.97 -7.14 21.97
N LYS A 72 5.12 -6.54 21.71
CA LYS A 72 5.62 -5.33 22.39
C LYS A 72 4.88 -4.05 21.94
N LEU A 73 4.30 -4.03 20.76
CA LEU A 73 3.64 -2.86 20.18
C LEU A 73 2.17 -2.72 20.64
N PHE A 74 1.61 -3.73 21.32
CA PHE A 74 0.22 -3.72 21.79
C PHE A 74 0.04 -2.94 23.10
N LEU A 75 0.32 -1.63 23.05
CA LEU A 75 0.11 -0.66 24.14
C LEU A 75 -0.95 0.35 23.69
N GLY A 76 -1.92 0.67 24.55
CA GLY A 76 -2.99 1.64 24.26
C GLY A 76 -4.11 1.11 23.35
N PRO A 77 -4.87 1.99 22.68
CA PRO A 77 -5.99 1.63 21.81
C PRO A 77 -5.47 1.15 20.46
N THR A 78 -5.21 -0.14 20.31
CA THR A 78 -4.62 -0.73 19.12
C THR A 78 -5.64 -1.37 18.18
N ALA A 79 -5.40 -1.20 16.90
CA ALA A 79 -6.06 -1.89 15.81
C ALA A 79 -5.04 -2.65 14.96
N ILE A 80 -5.48 -3.73 14.35
CA ILE A 80 -4.65 -4.61 13.53
C ILE A 80 -5.21 -4.60 12.11
N ALA A 81 -4.36 -4.26 11.16
CA ALA A 81 -4.62 -4.49 9.74
C ALA A 81 -3.76 -5.67 9.26
N PHE A 82 -4.35 -6.63 8.58
CA PHE A 82 -3.64 -7.80 8.07
C PHE A 82 -4.11 -8.16 6.66
N SER A 83 -3.19 -8.65 5.83
CA SER A 83 -3.47 -9.08 4.46
C SER A 83 -2.48 -10.14 4.01
N GLU A 84 -2.84 -10.88 2.96
CA GLU A 84 -1.92 -11.72 2.20
C GLU A 84 -0.97 -10.88 1.35
N ASP A 85 -1.41 -9.68 0.96
CA ASP A 85 -0.61 -8.73 0.20
C ASP A 85 0.37 -7.97 1.12
N MET A 86 1.57 -7.70 0.63
CA MET A 86 2.60 -7.01 1.38
C MET A 86 2.34 -5.49 1.46
N VAL A 87 1.83 -4.91 0.38
CA VAL A 87 1.76 -3.46 0.16
C VAL A 87 0.38 -2.89 0.50
N ALA A 88 -0.68 -3.65 0.22
CA ALA A 88 -2.05 -3.19 0.35
C ALA A 88 -2.38 -2.58 1.73
N PRO A 89 -2.14 -3.26 2.86
CA PRO A 89 -2.50 -2.72 4.17
C PRO A 89 -1.65 -1.50 4.56
N ALA A 90 -0.37 -1.46 4.13
CA ALA A 90 0.51 -0.32 4.39
C ALA A 90 0.03 0.94 3.64
N LYS A 91 -0.34 0.78 2.37
CA LYS A 91 -0.79 1.86 1.50
C LYS A 91 -2.08 2.51 2.03
N VAL A 92 -3.08 1.69 2.35
CA VAL A 92 -4.36 2.19 2.88
C VAL A 92 -4.19 2.83 4.26
N ALA A 93 -3.46 2.18 5.17
CA ALA A 93 -3.20 2.72 6.51
C ALA A 93 -2.45 4.06 6.44
N HIS A 94 -1.44 4.18 5.57
CA HIS A 94 -0.66 5.40 5.40
C HIS A 94 -1.48 6.52 4.74
N ALA A 95 -2.27 6.22 3.70
CA ALA A 95 -3.15 7.19 3.06
C ALA A 95 -4.15 7.76 4.07
N PHE A 96 -4.80 6.88 4.83
CA PHE A 96 -5.77 7.29 5.84
C PHE A 96 -5.13 8.04 7.03
N SER A 97 -3.92 7.67 7.44
CA SER A 97 -3.17 8.39 8.48
C SER A 97 -2.80 9.82 8.06
N LYS A 98 -2.61 10.09 6.77
CA LYS A 98 -2.41 11.45 6.24
C LYS A 98 -3.69 12.28 6.26
N GLU A 99 -4.84 11.67 5.98
CA GLU A 99 -6.15 12.32 5.99
C GLU A 99 -6.64 12.55 7.42
N ASN A 100 -6.39 11.60 8.33
CA ASN A 100 -6.89 11.58 9.69
C ASN A 100 -5.76 11.40 10.71
N PRO A 101 -5.36 12.44 11.44
CA PRO A 101 -4.29 12.38 12.45
C PRO A 101 -4.62 11.49 13.66
N LYS A 102 -5.89 11.04 13.78
CA LYS A 102 -6.37 10.13 14.82
C LYS A 102 -5.91 8.68 14.64
N LEU A 103 -5.43 8.32 13.45
CA LEU A 103 -4.84 7.02 13.17
C LEU A 103 -3.33 7.17 13.08
N THR A 104 -2.61 6.61 14.03
CA THR A 104 -1.13 6.63 14.03
C THR A 104 -0.61 5.20 13.84
N ILE A 105 0.20 4.98 12.83
CA ILE A 105 0.87 3.70 12.61
C ILE A 105 2.01 3.59 13.62
N ILE A 106 2.10 2.46 14.32
CA ILE A 106 3.17 2.22 15.31
C ILE A 106 4.28 1.38 14.70
N GLY A 107 3.90 0.38 13.93
CA GLY A 107 4.82 -0.58 13.34
C GLY A 107 4.08 -1.72 12.67
N GLY A 108 4.81 -2.66 12.15
CA GLY A 108 4.25 -3.83 11.50
C GLY A 108 5.21 -4.99 11.51
N CYS A 109 4.79 -6.08 10.91
CA CYS A 109 5.62 -7.25 10.68
C CYS A 109 5.27 -7.87 9.33
N HIS A 110 6.30 -8.27 8.60
CA HIS A 110 6.17 -9.01 7.36
C HIS A 110 6.98 -10.30 7.47
N ASP A 111 6.29 -11.43 7.34
CA ASP A 111 6.88 -12.79 7.38
C ASP A 111 7.84 -13.03 8.58
N GLY A 112 7.57 -12.41 9.74
CA GLY A 112 8.37 -12.56 10.95
C GLY A 112 9.42 -11.46 11.18
N ASN A 113 9.64 -10.57 10.20
CA ASN A 113 10.54 -9.43 10.34
C ASN A 113 9.75 -8.21 10.83
N GLU A 114 10.25 -7.53 11.84
CA GLU A 114 9.68 -6.25 12.29
C GLU A 114 9.87 -5.18 11.20
N LEU A 115 8.82 -4.42 10.95
CA LEU A 115 8.85 -3.27 10.07
C LEU A 115 8.83 -1.99 10.90
N THR A 116 9.82 -1.14 10.67
CA THR A 116 9.89 0.20 11.23
C THR A 116 8.92 1.14 10.52
N LEU A 117 8.65 2.32 11.11
CA LEU A 117 7.78 3.33 10.50
C LEU A 117 8.28 3.78 9.12
N ASP A 118 9.59 3.94 8.97
CA ASP A 118 10.20 4.37 7.70
C ASP A 118 10.03 3.30 6.61
N GLU A 119 10.17 2.03 6.97
CA GLU A 119 9.94 0.91 6.04
C GLU A 119 8.47 0.80 5.64
N ILE A 120 7.52 1.02 6.57
CA ILE A 120 6.09 1.04 6.26
C ILE A 120 5.76 2.21 5.32
N ASN A 121 6.36 3.38 5.53
CA ASN A 121 6.20 4.53 4.65
C ASN A 121 6.77 4.24 3.24
N ASN A 122 7.91 3.58 3.16
CA ASN A 122 8.50 3.15 1.90
C ASN A 122 7.60 2.13 1.19
N LEU A 123 7.06 1.15 1.92
CA LEU A 123 6.10 0.18 1.38
C LEU A 123 4.82 0.86 0.88
N ALA A 124 4.30 1.85 1.61
CA ALA A 124 3.11 2.59 1.21
C ALA A 124 3.31 3.40 -0.08
N ASN A 125 4.53 3.85 -0.34
CA ASN A 125 4.89 4.58 -1.57
C ASN A 125 5.15 3.65 -2.78
N LEU A 126 5.22 2.32 -2.57
CA LEU A 126 5.37 1.39 -3.68
C LEU A 126 4.10 1.35 -4.54
N PRO A 127 4.26 1.23 -5.87
CA PRO A 127 3.13 1.01 -6.76
C PRO A 127 2.43 -0.32 -6.46
N SER A 128 1.22 -0.49 -6.98
CA SER A 128 0.50 -1.76 -6.89
C SER A 128 1.28 -2.91 -7.57
N LEU A 129 0.98 -4.15 -7.21
CA LEU A 129 1.64 -5.33 -7.80
C LEU A 129 1.55 -5.34 -9.32
N ASP A 130 0.40 -4.96 -9.88
CA ASP A 130 0.21 -4.93 -11.34
C ASP A 130 0.98 -3.80 -12.00
N GLU A 131 1.10 -2.64 -11.34
CA GLU A 131 1.96 -1.55 -11.79
C GLU A 131 3.44 -1.93 -11.75
N LEU A 132 3.89 -2.68 -10.72
CA LEU A 132 5.25 -3.20 -10.63
C LEU A 132 5.55 -4.19 -11.76
N ARG A 133 4.62 -5.10 -12.04
CA ARG A 133 4.70 -6.02 -13.19
C ARG A 133 4.78 -5.25 -14.51
N GLY A 134 3.92 -4.24 -14.67
CA GLY A 134 3.95 -3.34 -15.83
C GLY A 134 5.29 -2.61 -16.00
N LYS A 135 5.88 -2.12 -14.90
CA LYS A 135 7.21 -1.50 -14.92
C LYS A 135 8.30 -2.47 -15.35
N ILE A 136 8.28 -3.72 -14.87
CA ILE A 136 9.25 -4.75 -15.26
C ILE A 136 9.15 -5.02 -16.78
N VAL A 137 7.93 -5.22 -17.29
CA VAL A 137 7.70 -5.40 -18.75
C VAL A 137 8.14 -4.17 -19.53
N GLY A 138 7.87 -2.96 -19.03
CA GLY A 138 8.30 -1.70 -19.62
C GLY A 138 9.83 -1.58 -19.71
N ILE A 139 10.56 -2.00 -18.67
CA ILE A 139 12.04 -2.00 -18.65
C ILE A 139 12.58 -3.01 -19.67
N LEU A 140 11.99 -4.20 -19.78
CA LEU A 140 12.40 -5.23 -20.73
C LEU A 140 12.15 -4.80 -22.20
N SER A 141 11.08 -4.04 -22.45
CA SER A 141 10.75 -3.52 -23.79
C SER A 141 11.48 -2.20 -24.12
N SER A 142 12.10 -1.55 -23.14
CA SER A 142 12.78 -0.25 -23.29
C SER A 142 13.87 -0.24 -24.35
N PRO A 143 14.78 -1.23 -24.48
CA PRO A 143 15.82 -1.22 -25.51
C PRO A 143 15.25 -1.15 -26.94
N GLY A 144 14.22 -1.96 -27.23
CA GLY A 144 13.57 -1.96 -28.54
C GLY A 144 12.87 -0.62 -28.84
N ARG A 145 12.18 -0.08 -27.84
CA ARG A 145 11.52 1.22 -27.93
C ARG A 145 12.53 2.36 -28.17
N ASN A 146 13.65 2.34 -27.47
CA ASN A 146 14.70 3.37 -27.65
C ASN A 146 15.29 3.34 -29.06
N ILE A 147 15.55 2.17 -29.63
CA ILE A 147 16.02 2.03 -31.01
C ILE A 147 14.97 2.60 -31.99
N ALA A 148 13.71 2.24 -31.82
CA ALA A 148 12.63 2.76 -32.68
C ALA A 148 12.52 4.29 -32.54
N CYS A 149 12.61 4.85 -31.35
CA CYS A 149 12.60 6.31 -31.14
C CYS A 149 13.78 7.01 -31.79
N ILE A 150 15.00 6.44 -31.78
CA ILE A 150 16.18 7.03 -32.44
C ILE A 150 16.00 7.04 -33.95
N LEU A 151 15.49 5.96 -34.53
CA LEU A 151 15.21 5.87 -35.97
C LEU A 151 14.14 6.88 -36.42
N GLN A 152 13.08 7.03 -35.63
CA GLN A 152 12.00 7.99 -35.89
C GLN A 152 12.45 9.45 -35.68
N ALA A 153 13.33 9.70 -34.69
CA ALA A 153 13.75 11.06 -34.35
C ALA A 153 14.40 11.81 -35.52
N SER A 154 15.15 11.13 -36.37
CA SER A 154 15.75 11.73 -37.58
C SER A 154 14.70 12.17 -38.60
N ALA A 155 13.71 11.32 -38.88
CA ALA A 155 12.61 11.63 -39.79
C ALA A 155 11.71 12.77 -39.26
N VAL A 156 11.40 12.75 -37.97
CA VAL A 156 10.59 13.80 -37.31
C VAL A 156 11.31 15.15 -37.31
N LYS A 157 12.63 15.18 -37.08
CA LYS A 157 13.42 16.42 -37.16
C LYS A 157 13.37 17.04 -38.56
N ILE A 158 13.53 16.23 -39.60
CA ILE A 158 13.44 16.70 -41.01
C ILE A 158 12.03 17.24 -41.30
N ALA A 159 10.98 16.50 -40.91
CA ALA A 159 9.60 16.93 -41.10
C ALA A 159 9.30 18.25 -40.37
N ASN A 160 9.81 18.44 -39.14
CA ASN A 160 9.65 19.69 -38.40
C ASN A 160 10.36 20.88 -39.06
N VAL A 161 11.54 20.67 -39.65
CA VAL A 161 12.24 21.72 -40.44
C VAL A 161 11.40 22.14 -41.64
N PHE A 162 10.87 21.17 -42.42
CA PHE A 162 9.99 21.49 -43.53
C PHE A 162 8.73 22.22 -43.11
N LYS A 163 8.11 21.82 -41.99
CA LYS A 163 6.93 22.48 -41.41
C LYS A 163 7.26 23.91 -41.03
N ALA A 164 8.39 24.14 -40.39
CA ALA A 164 8.83 25.49 -40.00
C ALA A 164 9.09 26.37 -41.22
N CYS A 165 9.75 25.85 -42.28
CA CYS A 165 9.96 26.58 -43.53
C CYS A 165 8.65 26.96 -44.24
N LEU A 166 7.67 26.05 -44.27
CA LEU A 166 6.34 26.32 -44.83
C LEU A 166 5.57 27.41 -44.09
N LEU A 167 5.64 27.44 -42.75
CA LEU A 167 5.02 28.47 -41.94
C LEU A 167 5.66 29.84 -42.21
N TYR A 168 6.99 29.91 -42.28
CA TYR A 168 7.71 31.18 -42.57
C TYR A 168 7.41 31.74 -43.97
N THR A 169 7.19 30.87 -45.00
CA THR A 169 6.83 31.32 -46.33
C THR A 169 5.35 31.74 -46.42
N SER A 170 4.47 31.18 -45.60
CA SER A 170 3.05 31.58 -45.52
C SER A 170 2.90 32.99 -44.92
N ASP A 171 3.57 33.26 -43.80
CA ASP A 171 3.49 34.58 -43.11
C ASP A 171 4.15 35.69 -43.94
N ALA A 172 5.11 35.39 -44.81
CA ALA A 172 5.76 36.36 -45.74
C ALA A 172 4.96 36.64 -47.02
N ALA A 173 3.90 35.86 -47.28
CA ALA A 173 3.02 36.06 -48.44
C ALA A 173 1.76 36.88 -48.10
N ASP A 174 1.49 37.07 -46.83
CA ASP A 174 0.33 37.85 -46.30
C ASP A 174 0.70 39.32 -45.90
N GLU A 175 1.98 39.73 -46.06
CA GLU A 175 2.44 41.12 -45.99
C GLU A 175 2.61 41.73 -47.40
#